data_0e557c2936710b6748ae4b43fca8b445
#
_entry.id   0e557c2936710b6748ae4b43fca8b445
#
_cell.length_a   1.000
_cell.length_b   1.000
_cell.length_c   1.000
_cell.angle_alpha   90.00
_cell.angle_beta   90.00
_cell.angle_gamma   90.00
#
_symmetry.space_group_name_H-M   'P 1'
#
loop_
_entity.id
_entity.type
_entity.pdbx_description
1 polymer ?
#
loop_
_entity_poly.entity_id
_entity_poly.type
_entity_poly.pdbx_seq_one_letter_code
_entity_poly.pdbx_strand_id
1 'polypeptide(L)'
;MMMDTVKIESMTFREGVDLMVDRAALFMGLNADAVRVVKACNAVLQLKFPVKLKDRTEVINGWWAIHSAHRLPAKGGLRYSPLVCIDEVEALAALMTYKCAIADVPFGGAKGGLMINPMHYSEHDLREITRRFTIELARKDFIHPATNVPAPDMGTSSREMMWIADTYKTLFPEELNHDACVTGKPLNHGGVPGRVEATGKGLQYALQELFRHPELVEQAGLHGGLSSQRVVVQGLGNVGYHTAKSLSEDNESTIIAIIERDGVVTNDNGLNIHDVRQYFVETGGLKGFAGGKYSPNGDKALEMDCDILIPAALESQIHAGNAMEIKAKLIVEGANGPVTYEADEILRQRGV
;
A
#
# COMPACT_ATOMS: atom_id res chain seq x y z
N MET A 1 36.91 -13.83 -27.10
CA MET A 1 36.04 -14.60 -26.22
C MET A 1 35.31 -13.57 -25.37
N MET A 2 34.18 -13.07 -25.90
CA MET A 2 33.32 -12.08 -25.21
C MET A 2 32.55 -12.86 -24.13
N MET A 3 32.75 -12.46 -22.90
CA MET A 3 31.88 -12.92 -21.80
C MET A 3 30.52 -12.26 -22.01
N ASP A 4 29.53 -13.07 -22.34
CA ASP A 4 28.13 -12.68 -22.26
C ASP A 4 27.84 -12.27 -20.83
N THR A 5 27.60 -10.99 -20.63
CA THR A 5 27.01 -10.44 -19.42
C THR A 5 25.59 -11.00 -19.33
N VAL A 6 25.41 -12.06 -18.55
CA VAL A 6 24.09 -12.51 -18.14
C VAL A 6 23.45 -11.31 -17.40
N LYS A 7 22.49 -10.65 -18.05
CA LYS A 7 21.57 -9.75 -17.37
C LYS A 7 20.86 -10.59 -16.33
N ILE A 8 21.18 -10.37 -15.06
CA ILE A 8 20.34 -10.86 -13.97
C ILE A 8 19.04 -10.06 -14.14
N GLU A 9 18.02 -10.68 -14.72
CA GLU A 9 16.68 -10.12 -14.73
C GLU A 9 16.27 -9.93 -13.26
N SER A 10 16.02 -8.72 -12.86
CA SER A 10 15.54 -8.43 -11.51
C SER A 10 14.18 -9.10 -11.33
N MET A 11 14.00 -9.85 -10.25
CA MET A 11 12.75 -10.48 -9.86
C MET A 11 11.60 -9.46 -9.93
N THR A 12 10.48 -9.85 -10.55
CA THR A 12 9.29 -9.00 -10.59
C THR A 12 8.59 -8.97 -9.23
N PHE A 13 7.72 -7.98 -9.01
CA PHE A 13 6.96 -7.89 -7.77
C PHE A 13 6.05 -9.11 -7.58
N ARG A 14 5.44 -9.59 -8.66
CA ARG A 14 4.61 -10.81 -8.64
C ARG A 14 5.40 -12.04 -8.26
N GLU A 15 6.57 -12.25 -8.85
CA GLU A 15 7.45 -13.36 -8.52
C GLU A 15 7.85 -13.35 -7.04
N GLY A 16 8.17 -12.18 -6.48
CA GLY A 16 8.47 -12.02 -5.06
C GLY A 16 7.31 -12.46 -4.16
N VAL A 17 6.07 -12.05 -4.48
CA VAL A 17 4.86 -12.47 -3.77
C VAL A 17 4.66 -13.98 -3.88
N ASP A 18 4.87 -14.56 -5.07
CA ASP A 18 4.72 -16.00 -5.30
C ASP A 18 5.74 -16.82 -4.51
N LEU A 19 6.98 -16.34 -4.35
CA LEU A 19 8.00 -16.99 -3.53
C LEU A 19 7.67 -16.96 -2.03
N MET A 20 7.07 -15.86 -1.54
CA MET A 20 6.58 -15.82 -0.16
C MET A 20 5.51 -16.88 0.09
N VAL A 21 4.61 -17.08 -0.88
CA VAL A 21 3.58 -18.14 -0.82
C VAL A 21 4.22 -19.53 -0.85
N ASP A 22 5.20 -19.75 -1.72
CA ASP A 22 5.93 -21.04 -1.80
C ASP A 22 6.60 -21.40 -0.47
N ARG A 23 7.24 -20.41 0.18
CA ARG A 23 7.84 -20.58 1.50
C ARG A 23 6.80 -20.94 2.57
N ALA A 24 5.68 -20.23 2.60
CA ALA A 24 4.59 -20.51 3.54
C ALA A 24 4.00 -21.91 3.28
N ALA A 25 3.78 -22.26 2.02
CA ALA A 25 3.25 -23.55 1.60
C ALA A 25 4.18 -24.72 2.00
N LEU A 26 5.49 -24.54 1.85
CA LEU A 26 6.49 -25.52 2.29
C LEU A 26 6.42 -25.74 3.80
N PHE A 27 6.33 -24.68 4.58
CA PHE A 27 6.18 -24.75 6.04
C PHE A 27 4.89 -25.48 6.45
N MET A 28 3.80 -25.26 5.71
CA MET A 28 2.50 -25.90 5.96
C MET A 28 2.40 -27.31 5.41
N GLY A 29 3.37 -27.79 4.65
CA GLY A 29 3.33 -29.09 3.99
C GLY A 29 2.26 -29.20 2.89
N LEU A 30 1.92 -28.10 2.22
CA LEU A 30 0.95 -28.10 1.13
C LEU A 30 1.52 -28.79 -0.12
N ASN A 31 0.66 -29.52 -0.85
CA ASN A 31 1.06 -30.09 -2.12
C ASN A 31 1.11 -29.03 -3.24
N ALA A 32 1.85 -29.34 -4.31
CA ALA A 32 2.07 -28.42 -5.42
C ALA A 32 0.78 -27.98 -6.14
N ASP A 33 -0.25 -28.82 -6.17
CA ASP A 33 -1.52 -28.51 -6.81
C ASP A 33 -2.27 -27.43 -6.01
N ALA A 34 -2.32 -27.57 -4.69
CA ALA A 34 -2.92 -26.56 -3.81
C ALA A 34 -2.19 -25.21 -3.93
N VAL A 35 -0.85 -25.24 -3.99
CA VAL A 35 -0.04 -24.03 -4.17
C VAL A 35 -0.37 -23.34 -5.50
N ARG A 36 -0.47 -24.07 -6.60
CA ARG A 36 -0.85 -23.52 -7.90
C ARG A 36 -2.23 -22.86 -7.87
N VAL A 37 -3.20 -23.48 -7.19
CA VAL A 37 -4.55 -22.93 -7.04
C VAL A 37 -4.53 -21.64 -6.21
N VAL A 38 -3.78 -21.60 -5.11
CA VAL A 38 -3.68 -20.42 -4.24
C VAL A 38 -3.02 -19.22 -4.96
N LYS A 39 -2.04 -19.48 -5.84
CA LYS A 39 -1.32 -18.43 -6.58
C LYS A 39 -2.07 -17.90 -7.82
N ALA A 40 -3.04 -18.66 -8.34
CA ALA A 40 -3.68 -18.29 -9.60
C ALA A 40 -4.67 -17.15 -9.46
N CYS A 41 -4.53 -16.11 -10.31
CA CYS A 41 -5.59 -15.13 -10.48
C CYS A 41 -6.81 -15.74 -11.20
N ASN A 42 -8.00 -15.56 -10.63
CA ASN A 42 -9.24 -16.09 -11.22
C ASN A 42 -9.62 -15.37 -12.52
N ALA A 43 -9.40 -14.04 -12.59
CA ALA A 43 -9.69 -13.26 -13.78
C ALA A 43 -8.81 -12.01 -13.84
N VAL A 44 -8.37 -11.66 -15.04
CA VAL A 44 -7.62 -10.42 -15.30
C VAL A 44 -8.23 -9.75 -16.53
N LEU A 45 -8.62 -8.49 -16.36
CA LEU A 45 -9.14 -7.64 -17.42
C LEU A 45 -8.11 -6.58 -17.78
N GLN A 46 -7.68 -6.57 -19.03
CA GLN A 46 -6.88 -5.48 -19.61
C GLN A 46 -7.75 -4.63 -20.51
N LEU A 47 -7.67 -3.32 -20.35
CA LEU A 47 -8.49 -2.35 -21.07
C LEU A 47 -7.62 -1.30 -21.75
N LYS A 48 -8.02 -0.92 -22.97
CA LYS A 48 -7.59 0.29 -23.66
C LYS A 48 -8.85 1.00 -24.13
N PHE A 49 -9.12 2.18 -23.58
CA PHE A 49 -10.36 2.88 -23.83
C PHE A 49 -10.13 4.36 -24.13
N PRO A 50 -10.81 4.95 -25.14
CA PRO A 50 -10.72 6.35 -25.44
C PRO A 50 -11.54 7.18 -24.44
N VAL A 51 -10.97 8.30 -23.99
CA VAL A 51 -11.63 9.31 -23.18
C VAL A 51 -11.53 10.65 -23.87
N LYS A 52 -12.66 11.33 -24.02
CA LYS A 52 -12.69 12.72 -24.49
C LYS A 52 -12.41 13.63 -23.31
N LEU A 53 -11.24 14.22 -23.27
CA LEU A 53 -10.83 15.23 -22.31
C LEU A 53 -11.25 16.62 -22.81
N LYS A 54 -10.95 17.66 -22.03
CA LYS A 54 -11.35 19.02 -22.35
C LYS A 54 -10.90 19.49 -23.73
N ASP A 55 -9.67 19.17 -24.11
CA ASP A 55 -8.98 19.70 -25.31
C ASP A 55 -8.47 18.60 -26.26
N ARG A 56 -8.55 17.32 -25.86
CA ARG A 56 -8.05 16.18 -26.65
C ARG A 56 -8.83 14.89 -26.37
N THR A 57 -8.65 13.91 -27.24
CA THR A 57 -9.03 12.52 -26.95
C THR A 57 -7.78 11.73 -26.63
N GLU A 58 -7.80 10.98 -25.54
CA GLU A 58 -6.67 10.17 -25.09
C GLU A 58 -7.08 8.72 -24.90
N VAL A 59 -6.19 7.76 -25.20
CA VAL A 59 -6.40 6.34 -24.96
C VAL A 59 -5.73 5.96 -23.67
N ILE A 60 -6.54 5.58 -22.68
CA ILE A 60 -6.08 5.19 -21.35
C ILE A 60 -5.89 3.67 -21.28
N ASN A 61 -4.76 3.24 -20.72
CA ASN A 61 -4.50 1.84 -20.40
C ASN A 61 -4.91 1.57 -18.94
N GLY A 62 -5.63 0.47 -18.72
CA GLY A 62 -6.07 0.07 -17.40
C GLY A 62 -6.16 -1.44 -17.25
N TRP A 63 -6.07 -1.90 -16.02
CA TRP A 63 -6.18 -3.30 -15.63
C TRP A 63 -7.09 -3.44 -14.43
N TRP A 64 -7.72 -4.61 -14.33
CA TRP A 64 -8.40 -5.06 -13.13
C TRP A 64 -8.19 -6.55 -12.97
N ALA A 65 -7.59 -6.97 -11.84
CA ALA A 65 -7.40 -8.37 -11.49
C ALA A 65 -8.32 -8.76 -10.32
N ILE A 66 -8.96 -9.91 -10.44
CA ILE A 66 -9.61 -10.63 -9.34
C ILE A 66 -8.72 -11.84 -9.07
N HIS A 67 -7.94 -11.77 -8.00
CA HIS A 67 -7.06 -12.87 -7.63
C HIS A 67 -7.87 -14.05 -7.10
N SER A 68 -8.78 -13.81 -6.17
CA SER A 68 -9.62 -14.87 -5.63
C SER A 68 -11.04 -14.39 -5.35
N ALA A 69 -12.00 -15.19 -5.79
CA ALA A 69 -13.42 -15.04 -5.54
C ALA A 69 -13.98 -16.12 -4.59
N HIS A 70 -13.11 -16.76 -3.79
CA HIS A 70 -13.51 -17.81 -2.83
C HIS A 70 -14.48 -17.28 -1.76
N ARG A 71 -14.40 -15.98 -1.46
CA ARG A 71 -15.37 -15.21 -0.67
C ARG A 71 -15.73 -13.95 -1.45
N LEU A 72 -17.01 -13.65 -1.56
CA LEU A 72 -17.50 -12.48 -2.29
C LEU A 72 -18.01 -11.41 -1.31
N PRO A 73 -17.90 -10.13 -1.71
CA PRO A 73 -17.27 -9.64 -2.94
C PRO A 73 -15.74 -9.70 -2.89
N ALA A 74 -15.10 -9.79 -4.05
CA ALA A 74 -13.67 -9.50 -4.17
C ALA A 74 -13.43 -8.01 -3.92
N LYS A 75 -12.38 -7.67 -3.19
CA LYS A 75 -12.14 -6.33 -2.68
C LYS A 75 -10.73 -5.85 -3.03
N GLY A 76 -10.60 -4.63 -3.56
CA GLY A 76 -9.28 -4.07 -3.86
C GLY A 76 -9.29 -2.59 -4.20
N GLY A 77 -8.12 -1.96 -4.10
CA GLY A 77 -7.91 -0.54 -4.41
C GLY A 77 -7.78 -0.28 -5.91
N LEU A 78 -8.18 0.90 -6.37
CA LEU A 78 -7.93 1.42 -7.71
C LEU A 78 -6.76 2.40 -7.66
N ARG A 79 -5.63 2.05 -8.29
CA ARG A 79 -4.40 2.85 -8.31
C ARG A 79 -4.31 3.70 -9.58
N TYR A 80 -3.92 4.97 -9.44
CA TYR A 80 -3.50 5.82 -10.56
C TYR A 80 -2.01 6.10 -10.44
N SER A 81 -1.22 5.52 -11.34
CA SER A 81 0.22 5.71 -11.38
C SER A 81 0.75 5.46 -12.79
N PRO A 82 1.77 6.21 -13.25
CA PRO A 82 2.40 5.95 -14.55
C PRO A 82 3.13 4.60 -14.60
N LEU A 83 3.39 3.98 -13.45
CA LEU A 83 4.10 2.70 -13.32
C LEU A 83 3.16 1.49 -13.31
N VAL A 84 1.83 1.69 -13.24
CA VAL A 84 0.87 0.59 -13.22
C VAL A 84 1.04 -0.33 -14.42
N CYS A 85 1.20 -1.61 -14.15
CA CYS A 85 1.27 -2.68 -15.13
C CYS A 85 0.51 -3.92 -14.64
N ILE A 86 0.39 -4.93 -15.48
CA ILE A 86 -0.34 -6.16 -15.18
C ILE A 86 0.29 -6.92 -14.00
N ASP A 87 1.63 -7.04 -13.97
CA ASP A 87 2.39 -7.72 -12.92
C ASP A 87 2.09 -7.12 -11.54
N GLU A 88 2.17 -5.79 -11.43
CA GLU A 88 1.86 -5.06 -10.20
C GLU A 88 0.40 -5.27 -9.75
N VAL A 89 -0.55 -5.18 -10.69
CA VAL A 89 -1.98 -5.33 -10.39
C VAL A 89 -2.30 -6.74 -9.90
N GLU A 90 -1.74 -7.77 -10.52
CA GLU A 90 -1.92 -9.17 -10.09
C GLU A 90 -1.27 -9.44 -8.72
N ALA A 91 -0.05 -8.96 -8.50
CA ALA A 91 0.64 -9.08 -7.21
C ALA A 91 -0.16 -8.44 -6.07
N LEU A 92 -0.62 -7.22 -6.28
CA LEU A 92 -1.42 -6.50 -5.29
C LEU A 92 -2.81 -7.14 -5.06
N ALA A 93 -3.43 -7.73 -6.10
CA ALA A 93 -4.67 -8.49 -5.95
C ALA A 93 -4.47 -9.76 -5.10
N ALA A 94 -3.34 -10.46 -5.28
CA ALA A 94 -2.95 -11.61 -4.47
C ALA A 94 -2.76 -11.20 -3.00
N LEU A 95 -2.00 -10.14 -2.75
CA LEU A 95 -1.81 -9.60 -1.40
C LEU A 95 -3.14 -9.20 -0.75
N MET A 96 -4.11 -8.67 -1.50
CA MET A 96 -5.45 -8.39 -0.95
C MET A 96 -6.17 -9.66 -0.50
N THR A 97 -6.08 -10.75 -1.26
CA THR A 97 -6.62 -12.07 -0.83
C THR A 97 -6.00 -12.52 0.48
N TYR A 98 -4.67 -12.48 0.57
CA TYR A 98 -3.94 -12.96 1.75
C TYR A 98 -4.21 -12.08 2.97
N LYS A 99 -4.25 -10.75 2.81
CA LYS A 99 -4.61 -9.82 3.89
C LYS A 99 -6.00 -10.11 4.45
N CYS A 100 -7.00 -10.29 3.58
CA CYS A 100 -8.36 -10.60 4.01
C CYS A 100 -8.42 -11.95 4.75
N ALA A 101 -7.68 -12.95 4.27
CA ALA A 101 -7.62 -14.26 4.90
C ALA A 101 -6.95 -14.22 6.28
N ILE A 102 -5.80 -13.53 6.41
CA ILE A 102 -5.07 -13.40 7.68
C ILE A 102 -5.91 -12.65 8.74
N ALA A 103 -6.62 -11.60 8.32
CA ALA A 103 -7.47 -10.81 9.22
C ALA A 103 -8.88 -11.42 9.43
N ASP A 104 -9.15 -12.60 8.85
CA ASP A 104 -10.47 -13.26 8.80
C ASP A 104 -11.62 -12.34 8.35
N VAL A 105 -11.31 -11.44 7.41
CA VAL A 105 -12.29 -10.56 6.78
C VAL A 105 -12.95 -11.30 5.61
N PRO A 106 -14.29 -11.33 5.50
CA PRO A 106 -15.02 -12.19 4.55
C PRO A 106 -15.02 -11.64 3.11
N PHE A 107 -13.84 -11.33 2.56
CA PHE A 107 -13.67 -10.83 1.18
C PHE A 107 -12.65 -11.65 0.40
N GLY A 108 -12.88 -11.74 -0.90
CA GLY A 108 -11.85 -12.12 -1.86
C GLY A 108 -10.89 -10.96 -2.14
N GLY A 109 -9.89 -11.19 -2.98
CA GLY A 109 -8.90 -10.17 -3.33
C GLY A 109 -9.01 -9.71 -4.77
N ALA A 110 -8.98 -8.40 -4.96
CA ALA A 110 -8.92 -7.76 -6.25
C ALA A 110 -8.00 -6.54 -6.24
N LYS A 111 -7.64 -6.05 -7.42
CA LYS A 111 -6.89 -4.81 -7.59
C LYS A 111 -7.14 -4.24 -8.97
N GLY A 112 -7.23 -2.92 -9.07
CA GLY A 112 -7.28 -2.22 -10.33
C GLY A 112 -6.22 -1.13 -10.43
N GLY A 113 -5.93 -0.71 -11.66
CA GLY A 113 -5.04 0.40 -11.89
C GLY A 113 -5.17 1.01 -13.27
N LEU A 114 -4.91 2.33 -13.36
CA LEU A 114 -4.76 3.07 -14.61
C LEU A 114 -3.34 3.60 -14.74
N MET A 115 -2.74 3.40 -15.90
CA MET A 115 -1.41 3.93 -16.23
C MET A 115 -1.50 5.42 -16.56
N ILE A 116 -1.69 6.24 -15.53
CA ILE A 116 -1.76 7.71 -15.65
C ILE A 116 -1.02 8.38 -14.51
N ASN A 117 -0.44 9.55 -14.76
CA ASN A 117 0.01 10.43 -13.69
C ASN A 117 -1.12 11.42 -13.34
N PRO A 118 -1.81 11.27 -12.21
CA PRO A 118 -2.95 12.12 -11.87
C PRO A 118 -2.60 13.62 -11.79
N MET A 119 -1.34 13.96 -11.55
CA MET A 119 -0.87 15.37 -11.51
C MET A 119 -0.87 16.05 -12.88
N HIS A 120 -0.97 15.29 -13.98
CA HIS A 120 -0.99 15.82 -15.35
C HIS A 120 -2.41 16.09 -15.89
N TYR A 121 -3.44 15.83 -15.07
CA TYR A 121 -4.84 15.98 -15.47
C TYR A 121 -5.56 16.96 -14.56
N SER A 122 -6.48 17.72 -15.14
CA SER A 122 -7.42 18.51 -14.36
C SER A 122 -8.40 17.62 -13.60
N GLU A 123 -9.06 18.16 -12.57
CA GLU A 123 -10.11 17.40 -11.86
C GLU A 123 -11.23 16.96 -12.80
N HIS A 124 -11.59 17.82 -13.77
CA HIS A 124 -12.57 17.46 -14.79
C HIS A 124 -12.11 16.25 -15.61
N ASP A 125 -10.85 16.24 -16.07
CA ASP A 125 -10.32 15.14 -16.88
C ASP A 125 -10.24 13.85 -16.06
N LEU A 126 -9.78 13.91 -14.81
CA LEU A 126 -9.77 12.74 -13.91
C LEU A 126 -11.17 12.17 -13.69
N ARG A 127 -12.19 13.05 -13.59
CA ARG A 127 -13.58 12.61 -13.47
C ARG A 127 -14.04 11.87 -14.72
N GLU A 128 -13.75 12.39 -15.91
CA GLU A 128 -14.14 11.75 -17.17
C GLU A 128 -13.43 10.40 -17.38
N ILE A 129 -12.13 10.33 -17.02
CA ILE A 129 -11.35 9.08 -17.04
C ILE A 129 -11.97 8.05 -16.08
N THR A 130 -12.23 8.44 -14.83
CA THR A 130 -12.80 7.57 -13.80
C THR A 130 -14.19 7.05 -14.20
N ARG A 131 -15.06 7.92 -14.68
CA ARG A 131 -16.41 7.55 -15.16
C ARG A 131 -16.34 6.60 -16.33
N ARG A 132 -15.48 6.89 -17.31
CA ARG A 132 -15.30 6.01 -18.47
C ARG A 132 -14.78 4.63 -18.06
N PHE A 133 -13.81 4.57 -17.16
CA PHE A 133 -13.31 3.30 -16.64
C PHE A 133 -14.41 2.51 -15.90
N THR A 134 -15.21 3.18 -15.08
CA THR A 134 -16.35 2.56 -14.40
C THR A 134 -17.34 1.95 -15.38
N ILE A 135 -17.64 2.66 -16.48
CA ILE A 135 -18.52 2.14 -17.56
C ILE A 135 -17.91 0.88 -18.19
N GLU A 136 -16.59 0.86 -18.43
CA GLU A 136 -15.92 -0.30 -19.00
C GLU A 136 -15.93 -1.50 -18.05
N LEU A 137 -15.73 -1.28 -16.74
CA LEU A 137 -15.86 -2.34 -15.73
C LEU A 137 -17.29 -2.87 -15.64
N ALA A 138 -18.28 -1.97 -15.61
CA ALA A 138 -19.69 -2.33 -15.51
C ALA A 138 -20.16 -3.18 -16.71
N ARG A 139 -19.79 -2.80 -17.94
CA ARG A 139 -20.13 -3.54 -19.17
C ARG A 139 -19.54 -4.94 -19.24
N LYS A 140 -18.53 -5.25 -18.40
CA LYS A 140 -17.79 -6.51 -18.38
C LYS A 140 -17.98 -7.27 -17.07
N ASP A 141 -18.95 -6.85 -16.26
CA ASP A 141 -19.27 -7.43 -14.94
C ASP A 141 -18.07 -7.45 -13.96
N PHE A 142 -17.16 -6.46 -14.09
CA PHE A 142 -16.00 -6.29 -13.21
C PHE A 142 -16.20 -5.23 -12.11
N ILE A 143 -17.44 -4.77 -11.89
CA ILE A 143 -17.86 -3.96 -10.75
C ILE A 143 -19.31 -4.28 -10.40
N HIS A 144 -19.54 -4.72 -9.17
CA HIS A 144 -20.87 -5.04 -8.66
C HIS A 144 -20.83 -5.17 -7.14
N PRO A 145 -21.84 -4.69 -6.38
CA PRO A 145 -21.88 -4.77 -4.91
C PRO A 145 -21.66 -6.17 -4.34
N ALA A 146 -22.17 -7.20 -5.00
CA ALA A 146 -22.08 -8.58 -4.52
C ALA A 146 -20.84 -9.34 -4.99
N THR A 147 -20.12 -8.89 -6.00
CA THR A 147 -19.03 -9.69 -6.61
C THR A 147 -17.67 -9.03 -6.60
N ASN A 148 -17.59 -7.71 -6.85
CA ASN A 148 -16.29 -7.03 -6.96
C ASN A 148 -16.42 -5.52 -6.66
N VAL A 149 -15.77 -5.07 -5.59
CA VAL A 149 -15.97 -3.75 -4.99
C VAL A 149 -14.63 -2.98 -4.89
N PRO A 150 -14.46 -1.93 -5.70
CA PRO A 150 -13.31 -1.01 -5.62
C PRO A 150 -13.19 -0.27 -4.28
N ALA A 151 -12.00 0.27 -4.05
CA ALA A 151 -11.68 1.16 -2.93
C ALA A 151 -10.59 2.18 -3.36
N PRO A 152 -10.31 3.23 -2.56
CA PRO A 152 -9.20 4.12 -2.84
C PRO A 152 -7.85 3.43 -2.70
N ASP A 153 -6.87 3.88 -3.47
CA ASP A 153 -5.46 3.51 -3.40
C ASP A 153 -4.57 4.71 -3.78
N MET A 154 -3.29 4.47 -4.03
CA MET A 154 -2.38 5.52 -4.48
C MET A 154 -2.91 6.23 -5.74
N GLY A 155 -2.87 7.56 -5.73
CA GLY A 155 -3.36 8.41 -6.83
C GLY A 155 -4.89 8.55 -6.91
N THR A 156 -5.66 7.89 -6.04
CA THR A 156 -7.11 8.05 -5.91
C THR A 156 -7.52 8.36 -4.46
N SER A 157 -8.70 8.91 -4.32
CA SER A 157 -9.24 9.35 -3.04
C SER A 157 -10.75 9.08 -2.93
N SER A 158 -11.38 9.58 -1.89
CA SER A 158 -12.84 9.53 -1.74
C SER A 158 -13.58 10.22 -2.89
N ARG A 159 -12.95 11.19 -3.56
CA ARG A 159 -13.48 11.91 -4.71
C ARG A 159 -13.70 10.96 -5.91
N GLU A 160 -12.71 10.18 -6.27
CA GLU A 160 -12.80 9.19 -7.35
C GLU A 160 -13.85 8.12 -7.01
N MET A 161 -13.90 7.69 -5.75
CA MET A 161 -14.90 6.71 -5.29
C MET A 161 -16.33 7.25 -5.38
N MET A 162 -16.54 8.54 -5.13
CA MET A 162 -17.82 9.20 -5.35
C MET A 162 -18.21 9.18 -6.84
N TRP A 163 -17.27 9.47 -7.75
CA TRP A 163 -17.55 9.43 -9.20
C TRP A 163 -17.87 8.02 -9.69
N ILE A 164 -17.22 6.98 -9.12
CA ILE A 164 -17.56 5.57 -9.40
C ILE A 164 -18.99 5.27 -8.95
N ALA A 165 -19.34 5.60 -7.71
CA ALA A 165 -20.68 5.35 -7.16
C ALA A 165 -21.78 6.03 -7.98
N ASP A 166 -21.60 7.32 -8.31
CA ASP A 166 -22.53 8.11 -9.12
C ASP A 166 -22.73 7.51 -10.54
N THR A 167 -21.62 7.11 -11.15
CA THR A 167 -21.66 6.46 -12.47
C THR A 167 -22.36 5.12 -12.42
N TYR A 168 -22.04 4.28 -11.44
CA TYR A 168 -22.67 2.96 -11.25
C TYR A 168 -24.18 3.08 -11.03
N LYS A 169 -24.59 3.97 -10.13
CA LYS A 169 -26.00 4.27 -9.86
C LYS A 169 -26.76 4.71 -11.12
N THR A 170 -26.13 5.54 -11.95
CA THR A 170 -26.72 6.00 -13.22
C THR A 170 -26.90 4.84 -14.22
N LEU A 171 -25.96 3.89 -14.26
CA LEU A 171 -26.03 2.71 -15.13
C LEU A 171 -27.04 1.66 -14.66
N PHE A 172 -27.17 1.50 -13.35
CA PHE A 172 -28.00 0.46 -12.72
C PHE A 172 -28.96 1.07 -11.68
N PRO A 173 -29.92 1.89 -12.09
CA PRO A 173 -30.85 2.57 -11.17
C PRO A 173 -31.76 1.59 -10.40
N GLU A 174 -31.96 0.38 -10.91
CA GLU A 174 -32.76 -0.66 -10.26
C GLU A 174 -31.99 -1.46 -9.20
N GLU A 175 -30.65 -1.30 -9.11
CA GLU A 175 -29.86 -1.99 -8.11
C GLU A 175 -30.05 -1.34 -6.73
N LEU A 176 -30.72 -2.01 -5.81
CA LEU A 176 -31.02 -1.49 -4.47
C LEU A 176 -29.78 -1.19 -3.65
N ASN A 177 -28.71 -1.96 -3.88
CA ASN A 177 -27.44 -1.82 -3.15
C ASN A 177 -26.37 -1.05 -3.94
N HIS A 178 -26.77 -0.23 -4.93
CA HIS A 178 -25.85 0.50 -5.80
C HIS A 178 -24.74 1.26 -5.02
N ASP A 179 -25.04 1.77 -3.82
CA ASP A 179 -24.05 2.47 -2.98
C ASP A 179 -22.95 1.54 -2.45
N ALA A 180 -23.19 0.24 -2.37
CA ALA A 180 -22.19 -0.75 -1.96
C ALA A 180 -21.22 -1.16 -3.09
N CYS A 181 -21.39 -0.64 -4.32
CA CYS A 181 -20.50 -0.95 -5.44
C CYS A 181 -19.05 -0.47 -5.23
N VAL A 182 -18.80 0.44 -4.28
CA VAL A 182 -17.48 1.00 -3.97
C VAL A 182 -17.41 1.45 -2.51
N THR A 183 -16.25 1.31 -1.88
CA THR A 183 -15.99 1.83 -0.52
C THR A 183 -15.05 3.03 -0.53
N GLY A 184 -14.99 3.77 0.58
CA GLY A 184 -14.10 4.93 0.72
C GLY A 184 -14.67 6.23 0.15
N LYS A 185 -15.98 6.29 -0.08
CA LYS A 185 -16.71 7.50 -0.45
C LYS A 185 -16.60 8.59 0.62
N PRO A 186 -16.85 9.87 0.30
CA PRO A 186 -17.01 10.93 1.29
C PRO A 186 -18.12 10.61 2.31
N LEU A 187 -17.99 11.09 3.54
CA LEU A 187 -18.96 10.82 4.62
C LEU A 187 -20.40 11.24 4.24
N ASN A 188 -20.57 12.37 3.59
CA ASN A 188 -21.86 12.86 3.11
C ASN A 188 -22.41 12.11 1.88
N HIS A 189 -21.67 11.14 1.36
CA HIS A 189 -22.06 10.25 0.24
C HIS A 189 -22.05 8.77 0.65
N GLY A 190 -22.35 8.47 1.91
CA GLY A 190 -22.40 7.10 2.42
C GLY A 190 -21.03 6.49 2.75
N GLY A 191 -20.03 7.33 2.99
CA GLY A 191 -18.73 6.91 3.54
C GLY A 191 -18.80 6.56 5.02
N VAL A 192 -17.81 5.81 5.52
CA VAL A 192 -17.70 5.40 6.92
C VAL A 192 -16.61 6.23 7.61
N PRO A 193 -16.87 6.80 8.81
CA PRO A 193 -15.84 7.48 9.62
C PRO A 193 -14.69 6.54 9.96
N GLY A 194 -13.48 7.10 10.18
CA GLY A 194 -12.30 6.33 10.57
C GLY A 194 -11.51 5.71 9.41
N ARG A 195 -12.02 5.78 8.17
CA ARG A 195 -11.35 5.15 7.01
C ARG A 195 -9.96 5.76 6.72
N VAL A 196 -9.80 7.06 6.95
CA VAL A 196 -8.56 7.79 6.61
C VAL A 196 -7.40 7.30 7.48
N GLU A 197 -7.62 7.18 8.78
CA GLU A 197 -6.62 6.77 9.76
C GLU A 197 -6.53 5.25 9.96
N ALA A 198 -7.49 4.48 9.46
CA ALA A 198 -7.65 3.06 9.77
C ALA A 198 -6.38 2.22 9.53
N THR A 199 -5.64 2.45 8.43
CA THR A 199 -4.44 1.67 8.14
C THR A 199 -3.31 2.01 9.13
N GLY A 200 -3.11 3.29 9.43
CA GLY A 200 -2.12 3.71 10.42
C GLY A 200 -2.45 3.20 11.83
N LYS A 201 -3.71 3.25 12.23
CA LYS A 201 -4.16 2.67 13.51
C LYS A 201 -4.03 1.15 13.54
N GLY A 202 -4.24 0.48 12.41
CA GLY A 202 -4.03 -0.97 12.32
C GLY A 202 -2.58 -1.37 12.62
N LEU A 203 -1.60 -0.60 12.13
CA LEU A 203 -0.19 -0.80 12.47
C LEU A 203 0.08 -0.56 13.96
N GLN A 204 -0.50 0.50 14.53
CA GLN A 204 -0.42 0.76 15.97
C GLN A 204 -0.96 -0.42 16.79
N TYR A 205 -2.13 -0.94 16.43
CA TYR A 205 -2.73 -2.09 17.14
C TYR A 205 -1.89 -3.36 17.03
N ALA A 206 -1.31 -3.62 15.85
CA ALA A 206 -0.40 -4.75 15.67
C ALA A 206 0.85 -4.63 16.54
N LEU A 207 1.43 -3.43 16.64
CA LEU A 207 2.56 -3.16 17.53
C LEU A 207 2.14 -3.28 19.02
N GLN A 208 1.00 -2.72 19.42
CA GLN A 208 0.49 -2.87 20.77
C GLN A 208 0.28 -4.34 21.15
N GLU A 209 -0.22 -5.16 20.22
CA GLU A 209 -0.38 -6.60 20.45
C GLU A 209 0.98 -7.29 20.56
N LEU A 210 1.94 -7.00 19.66
CA LEU A 210 3.30 -7.54 19.77
C LEU A 210 3.92 -7.27 21.14
N PHE A 211 3.79 -6.04 21.65
CA PHE A 211 4.36 -5.64 22.95
C PHE A 211 3.63 -6.22 24.16
N ARG A 212 2.51 -6.92 23.98
CA ARG A 212 1.88 -7.76 25.02
C ARG A 212 2.56 -9.13 25.18
N HIS A 213 3.46 -9.47 24.26
CA HIS A 213 4.18 -10.74 24.22
C HIS A 213 5.67 -10.52 24.49
N PRO A 214 6.10 -10.53 25.79
CA PRO A 214 7.50 -10.23 26.16
C PRO A 214 8.54 -11.10 25.44
N GLU A 215 8.20 -12.35 25.16
CA GLU A 215 9.05 -13.30 24.44
C GLU A 215 9.32 -12.86 22.99
N LEU A 216 8.34 -12.25 22.32
CA LEU A 216 8.51 -11.73 20.95
C LEU A 216 9.30 -10.42 20.96
N VAL A 217 9.09 -9.57 21.97
CA VAL A 217 9.84 -8.33 22.17
C VAL A 217 11.31 -8.64 22.40
N GLU A 218 11.62 -9.62 23.26
CA GLU A 218 12.99 -10.08 23.53
C GLU A 218 13.61 -10.73 22.31
N GLN A 219 12.87 -11.55 21.56
CA GLN A 219 13.33 -12.16 20.31
C GLN A 219 13.72 -11.12 19.27
N ALA A 220 12.98 -10.00 19.19
CA ALA A 220 13.32 -8.86 18.33
C ALA A 220 14.49 -8.02 18.87
N GLY A 221 15.11 -8.36 20.01
CA GLY A 221 16.15 -7.58 20.64
C GLY A 221 15.67 -6.23 21.19
N LEU A 222 14.37 -6.07 21.40
CA LEU A 222 13.76 -4.87 21.96
C LEU A 222 13.67 -4.98 23.48
N HIS A 223 13.59 -3.84 24.16
CA HIS A 223 13.49 -3.77 25.61
C HIS A 223 12.48 -2.71 26.04
N GLY A 224 11.81 -2.95 27.16
CA GLY A 224 10.79 -2.05 27.69
C GLY A 224 9.47 -2.10 26.94
N GLY A 225 8.66 -1.07 27.13
CA GLY A 225 7.37 -0.94 26.45
C GLY A 225 7.48 -0.21 25.10
N LEU A 226 6.35 -0.13 24.41
CA LEU A 226 6.26 0.59 23.13
C LEU A 226 6.65 2.08 23.27
N SER A 227 6.39 2.70 24.44
CA SER A 227 6.76 4.09 24.75
C SER A 227 8.27 4.33 24.80
N SER A 228 9.08 3.31 25.05
CA SER A 228 10.53 3.45 25.09
C SER A 228 11.22 3.30 23.74
N GLN A 229 10.46 3.04 22.67
CA GLN A 229 11.02 2.72 21.37
C GLN A 229 11.31 3.97 20.54
N ARG A 230 12.46 3.96 19.84
CA ARG A 230 12.87 4.94 18.84
C ARG A 230 12.42 4.48 17.47
N VAL A 231 11.54 5.26 16.85
CA VAL A 231 10.84 4.86 15.62
C VAL A 231 11.26 5.74 14.44
N VAL A 232 11.55 5.12 13.31
CA VAL A 232 11.75 5.78 12.00
C VAL A 232 10.58 5.44 11.09
N VAL A 233 9.98 6.45 10.47
CA VAL A 233 8.85 6.26 9.55
C VAL A 233 9.20 6.80 8.17
N GLN A 234 9.05 5.96 7.14
CA GLN A 234 9.18 6.39 5.75
C GLN A 234 7.78 6.66 5.17
N GLY A 235 7.62 7.84 4.62
CA GLY A 235 6.35 8.32 4.06
C GLY A 235 5.51 9.10 5.08
N LEU A 236 4.98 10.24 4.64
CA LEU A 236 4.08 11.10 5.42
C LEU A 236 2.70 11.21 4.76
N GLY A 237 2.35 10.19 3.97
CA GLY A 237 1.00 9.98 3.43
C GLY A 237 0.01 9.54 4.52
N ASN A 238 -1.17 9.04 4.12
CA ASN A 238 -2.18 8.60 5.09
C ASN A 238 -1.65 7.54 6.08
N VAL A 239 -0.94 6.54 5.59
CA VAL A 239 -0.45 5.46 6.45
C VAL A 239 0.62 5.98 7.41
N GLY A 240 1.71 6.52 6.89
CA GLY A 240 2.85 6.94 7.70
C GLY A 240 2.49 8.05 8.68
N TYR A 241 1.73 9.06 8.25
CA TYR A 241 1.29 10.13 9.14
C TYR A 241 0.45 9.61 10.32
N HIS A 242 -0.60 8.82 10.04
CA HIS A 242 -1.48 8.33 11.10
C HIS A 242 -0.79 7.31 12.00
N THR A 243 0.14 6.50 11.45
CA THR A 243 0.97 5.61 12.28
C THR A 243 1.87 6.40 13.21
N ALA A 244 2.66 7.34 12.66
CA ALA A 244 3.58 8.16 13.46
C ALA A 244 2.83 8.96 14.53
N LYS A 245 1.69 9.57 14.16
CA LYS A 245 0.85 10.32 15.07
C LYS A 245 0.34 9.45 16.22
N SER A 246 -0.27 8.31 15.91
CA SER A 246 -0.84 7.43 16.94
C SER A 246 0.24 6.83 17.84
N LEU A 247 1.41 6.47 17.31
CA LEU A 247 2.51 5.97 18.12
C LEU A 247 3.08 7.05 19.04
N SER A 248 3.17 8.30 18.60
CA SER A 248 3.69 9.39 19.46
C SER A 248 2.65 9.88 20.48
N GLU A 249 1.38 10.03 20.09
CA GLU A 249 0.35 10.60 20.95
C GLU A 249 -0.27 9.56 21.91
N ASP A 250 -0.60 8.37 21.42
CA ASP A 250 -1.30 7.34 22.20
C ASP A 250 -0.34 6.41 22.97
N ASN A 251 0.87 6.20 22.45
CA ASN A 251 1.86 5.26 22.99
C ASN A 251 3.15 5.92 23.49
N GLU A 252 3.28 7.22 23.35
CA GLU A 252 4.46 8.00 23.77
C GLU A 252 5.78 7.50 23.17
N SER A 253 5.73 6.82 22.01
CA SER A 253 6.92 6.38 21.29
C SER A 253 7.65 7.58 20.70
N THR A 254 8.98 7.52 20.67
CA THR A 254 9.80 8.61 20.15
C THR A 254 9.99 8.49 18.63
N ILE A 255 9.30 9.30 17.85
CA ILE A 255 9.50 9.34 16.38
C ILE A 255 10.74 10.18 16.09
N ILE A 256 11.88 9.51 15.85
CA ILE A 256 13.17 10.18 15.66
C ILE A 256 13.45 10.64 14.25
N ALA A 257 12.75 10.08 13.26
CA ALA A 257 12.91 10.47 11.86
C ALA A 257 11.63 10.26 11.04
N ILE A 258 11.41 11.20 10.11
CA ILE A 258 10.46 11.09 9.03
C ILE A 258 11.21 11.20 7.71
N ILE A 259 11.05 10.21 6.83
CA ILE A 259 11.66 10.11 5.51
C ILE A 259 10.61 10.40 4.44
N GLU A 260 10.92 11.29 3.51
CA GLU A 260 10.12 11.59 2.34
C GLU A 260 11.00 11.65 1.08
N ARG A 261 10.38 11.77 -0.08
CA ARG A 261 11.05 11.78 -1.40
C ARG A 261 12.13 12.86 -1.55
N ASP A 262 12.04 13.96 -0.81
CA ASP A 262 13.01 15.07 -0.85
C ASP A 262 14.09 14.94 0.21
N GLY A 263 14.01 13.97 1.11
CA GLY A 263 15.01 13.76 2.16
C GLY A 263 14.41 13.23 3.46
N VAL A 264 15.12 13.53 4.55
CA VAL A 264 14.74 13.11 5.90
C VAL A 264 14.87 14.27 6.89
N VAL A 265 13.95 14.34 7.85
CA VAL A 265 14.07 15.18 9.03
C VAL A 265 14.25 14.30 10.26
N THR A 266 15.23 14.62 11.08
CA THR A 266 15.60 13.86 12.29
C THR A 266 15.59 14.73 13.54
N ASN A 267 15.17 14.14 14.67
CA ASN A 267 15.29 14.73 16.00
C ASN A 267 15.34 13.61 17.04
N ASP A 268 16.48 13.42 17.69
CA ASP A 268 16.67 12.35 18.70
C ASP A 268 15.74 12.51 19.93
N ASN A 269 15.24 13.72 20.19
CA ASN A 269 14.28 14.00 21.26
C ASN A 269 12.82 13.81 20.82
N GLY A 270 12.58 13.37 19.57
CA GLY A 270 11.28 13.20 18.97
C GLY A 270 10.83 14.39 18.12
N LEU A 271 10.13 14.06 17.04
CA LEU A 271 9.51 15.01 16.13
C LEU A 271 8.05 15.25 16.55
N ASN A 272 7.59 16.50 16.51
CA ASN A 272 6.16 16.79 16.54
C ASN A 272 5.55 16.44 15.17
N ILE A 273 4.82 15.35 15.12
CA ILE A 273 4.31 14.79 13.86
C ILE A 273 3.26 15.69 13.21
N HIS A 274 2.46 16.40 14.00
CA HIS A 274 1.50 17.36 13.49
C HIS A 274 2.20 18.51 12.76
N ASP A 275 3.24 19.08 13.37
CA ASP A 275 3.98 20.21 12.79
C ASP A 275 4.74 19.80 11.52
N VAL A 276 5.38 18.60 11.53
CA VAL A 276 6.03 18.04 10.33
C VAL A 276 5.01 17.89 9.19
N ARG A 277 3.83 17.33 9.49
CA ARG A 277 2.77 17.12 8.48
C ARG A 277 2.23 18.43 7.95
N GLN A 278 1.96 19.40 8.82
CA GLN A 278 1.48 20.72 8.40
C GLN A 278 2.50 21.38 7.47
N TYR A 279 3.76 21.43 7.89
CA TYR A 279 4.85 21.98 7.07
C TYR A 279 4.96 21.29 5.70
N PHE A 280 4.93 19.95 5.69
CA PHE A 280 5.00 19.16 4.45
C PHE A 280 3.84 19.47 3.48
N VAL A 281 2.62 19.65 4.01
CA VAL A 281 1.45 19.99 3.17
C VAL A 281 1.56 21.41 2.61
N GLU A 282 2.09 22.35 3.40
CA GLU A 282 2.20 23.76 3.00
C GLU A 282 3.34 23.98 1.98
N THR A 283 4.46 23.25 2.12
CA THR A 283 5.67 23.50 1.33
C THR A 283 5.92 22.44 0.24
N GLY A 284 5.28 21.28 0.34
CA GLY A 284 5.47 20.15 -0.56
C GLY A 284 6.72 19.30 -0.30
N GLY A 285 7.44 19.54 0.80
CA GLY A 285 8.65 18.81 1.19
C GLY A 285 9.06 19.02 2.64
N LEU A 286 10.13 18.35 3.07
CA LEU A 286 10.68 18.44 4.44
C LEU A 286 11.79 19.49 4.59
N LYS A 287 12.37 19.93 3.47
CA LYS A 287 13.51 20.87 3.49
C LYS A 287 13.12 22.20 4.13
N GLY A 288 13.87 22.58 5.18
CA GLY A 288 13.65 23.84 5.91
C GLY A 288 12.73 23.73 7.13
N PHE A 289 12.24 22.53 7.47
CA PHE A 289 11.48 22.33 8.70
C PHE A 289 12.37 22.62 9.93
N ALA A 290 11.93 23.52 10.79
CA ALA A 290 12.73 24.02 11.92
C ALA A 290 12.74 23.08 13.14
N GLY A 291 11.80 22.13 13.23
CA GLY A 291 11.66 21.20 14.37
C GLY A 291 12.62 20.02 14.36
N GLY A 292 13.55 19.95 13.40
CA GLY A 292 14.52 18.87 13.27
C GLY A 292 15.65 19.21 12.31
N LYS A 293 16.59 18.28 12.18
CA LYS A 293 17.73 18.39 11.26
C LYS A 293 17.38 17.74 9.93
N TYR A 294 17.35 18.53 8.85
CA TYR A 294 17.10 18.03 7.50
C TYR A 294 18.38 17.48 6.84
N SER A 295 18.21 16.36 6.08
CA SER A 295 19.22 15.84 5.16
C SER A 295 18.54 15.41 3.84
N PRO A 296 19.17 15.64 2.66
CA PRO A 296 18.60 15.21 1.37
C PRO A 296 18.73 13.70 1.12
N ASN A 297 19.47 12.96 1.97
CA ASN A 297 19.78 11.53 1.79
C ASN A 297 18.70 10.65 2.45
N GLY A 298 17.46 10.70 1.95
CA GLY A 298 16.35 9.92 2.49
C GLY A 298 16.58 8.41 2.44
N ASP A 299 17.13 7.87 1.34
CA ASP A 299 17.38 6.43 1.20
C ASP A 299 18.34 5.89 2.27
N LYS A 300 19.38 6.66 2.60
CA LYS A 300 20.34 6.31 3.67
C LYS A 300 19.69 6.38 5.06
N ALA A 301 18.60 7.08 5.21
CA ALA A 301 17.90 7.17 6.49
C ALA A 301 17.15 5.88 6.87
N LEU A 302 16.89 4.98 5.93
CA LEU A 302 16.40 3.63 6.23
C LEU A 302 17.41 2.80 7.03
N GLU A 303 18.71 3.13 6.92
CA GLU A 303 19.81 2.45 7.59
C GLU A 303 20.15 3.08 8.96
N MET A 304 19.36 4.04 9.44
CA MET A 304 19.57 4.68 10.74
C MET A 304 19.43 3.69 11.88
N ASP A 305 20.20 3.96 12.95
CA ASP A 305 20.03 3.26 14.22
C ASP A 305 18.68 3.63 14.85
N CYS A 306 17.80 2.64 14.96
CA CYS A 306 16.48 2.77 15.56
C CYS A 306 16.00 1.40 16.08
N ASP A 307 14.97 1.41 16.90
CA ASP A 307 14.35 0.19 17.38
C ASP A 307 13.36 -0.34 16.36
N ILE A 308 12.50 0.52 15.82
CA ILE A 308 11.45 0.17 14.89
C ILE A 308 11.57 1.01 13.61
N LEU A 309 11.59 0.35 12.46
CA LEU A 309 11.53 0.97 11.13
C LEU A 309 10.16 0.68 10.49
N ILE A 310 9.45 1.74 10.04
CA ILE A 310 8.14 1.63 9.42
C ILE A 310 8.19 2.16 7.99
N PRO A 311 8.49 1.32 6.98
CA PRO A 311 8.40 1.70 5.58
C PRO A 311 6.92 1.78 5.17
N ALA A 312 6.40 3.01 5.00
CA ALA A 312 5.00 3.30 4.71
C ALA A 312 4.80 4.16 3.45
N ALA A 313 5.76 4.12 2.50
CA ALA A 313 5.72 4.88 1.26
C ALA A 313 5.42 3.99 0.03
N LEU A 314 6.41 3.26 -0.45
CA LEU A 314 6.36 2.49 -1.69
C LEU A 314 6.78 1.04 -1.47
N GLU A 315 6.53 0.20 -2.48
CA GLU A 315 7.06 -1.16 -2.58
C GLU A 315 8.58 -1.16 -2.76
N SER A 316 9.23 -2.27 -2.41
CA SER A 316 10.65 -2.56 -2.66
C SER A 316 11.65 -1.52 -2.14
N GLN A 317 11.35 -0.89 -1.00
CA GLN A 317 12.23 0.11 -0.38
C GLN A 317 13.42 -0.53 0.34
N ILE A 318 13.23 -1.71 0.91
CA ILE A 318 14.28 -2.52 1.51
C ILE A 318 14.51 -3.70 0.56
N HIS A 319 15.70 -3.74 -0.02
CA HIS A 319 16.09 -4.69 -1.07
C HIS A 319 17.48 -5.28 -0.76
N ALA A 320 17.92 -6.26 -1.54
CA ALA A 320 19.22 -6.92 -1.31
C ALA A 320 20.40 -5.94 -1.20
N GLY A 321 20.32 -4.79 -1.88
CA GLY A 321 21.38 -3.78 -1.89
C GLY A 321 21.51 -2.96 -0.59
N ASN A 322 20.47 -2.90 0.25
CA ASN A 322 20.51 -2.14 1.51
C ASN A 322 20.15 -2.98 2.75
N ALA A 323 19.62 -4.19 2.59
CA ALA A 323 19.19 -5.03 3.70
C ALA A 323 20.30 -5.35 4.71
N MET A 324 21.57 -5.44 4.27
CA MET A 324 22.73 -5.65 5.15
C MET A 324 23.02 -4.46 6.05
N GLU A 325 22.66 -3.25 5.63
CA GLU A 325 22.94 -1.99 6.34
C GLU A 325 21.80 -1.56 7.28
N ILE A 326 20.64 -2.20 7.21
CA ILE A 326 19.51 -1.91 8.10
C ILE A 326 19.89 -2.21 9.55
N LYS A 327 19.68 -1.23 10.44
CA LYS A 327 20.03 -1.33 11.86
C LYS A 327 18.82 -1.47 12.77
N ALA A 328 17.63 -1.28 12.22
CA ALA A 328 16.38 -1.51 12.95
C ALA A 328 16.33 -2.96 13.48
N LYS A 329 15.79 -3.12 14.69
CA LYS A 329 15.58 -4.42 15.33
C LYS A 329 14.25 -5.05 14.91
N LEU A 330 13.29 -4.21 14.56
CA LEU A 330 11.96 -4.61 14.09
C LEU A 330 11.57 -3.77 12.86
N ILE A 331 11.08 -4.42 11.82
CA ILE A 331 10.51 -3.77 10.65
C ILE A 331 9.01 -4.03 10.63
N VAL A 332 8.21 -2.96 10.51
CA VAL A 332 6.75 -3.02 10.44
C VAL A 332 6.27 -2.44 9.13
N GLU A 333 5.86 -3.30 8.22
CA GLU A 333 5.47 -2.91 6.87
C GLU A 333 4.17 -2.10 6.85
N GLY A 334 4.26 -0.81 6.53
CA GLY A 334 3.12 0.08 6.33
C GLY A 334 2.67 0.16 4.88
N ALA A 335 3.59 0.02 3.93
CA ALA A 335 3.32 -0.09 2.51
C ALA A 335 3.04 -1.56 2.11
N ASN A 336 2.65 -1.77 0.85
CA ASN A 336 2.49 -3.12 0.31
C ASN A 336 3.83 -3.64 -0.22
N GLY A 337 4.40 -4.68 0.42
CA GLY A 337 5.66 -5.29 0.01
C GLY A 337 6.84 -4.31 -0.04
N PRO A 338 7.08 -3.50 1.00
CA PRO A 338 8.23 -2.59 1.03
C PRO A 338 9.55 -3.32 1.22
N VAL A 339 9.51 -4.57 1.68
CA VAL A 339 10.67 -5.48 1.80
C VAL A 339 10.59 -6.49 0.67
N THR A 340 11.65 -6.60 -0.14
CA THR A 340 11.72 -7.62 -1.20
C THR A 340 11.97 -9.01 -0.60
N TYR A 341 11.67 -10.06 -1.36
CA TYR A 341 11.90 -11.44 -0.92
C TYR A 341 13.36 -11.68 -0.53
N GLU A 342 14.30 -11.22 -1.35
CA GLU A 342 15.74 -11.36 -1.08
C GLU A 342 16.17 -10.58 0.17
N ALA A 343 15.60 -9.40 0.38
CA ALA A 343 15.87 -8.60 1.58
C ALA A 343 15.34 -9.29 2.84
N ASP A 344 14.14 -9.87 2.78
CA ASP A 344 13.55 -10.63 3.89
C ASP A 344 14.46 -11.82 4.28
N GLU A 345 14.99 -12.57 3.31
CA GLU A 345 15.92 -13.67 3.59
C GLU A 345 17.22 -13.16 4.29
N ILE A 346 17.77 -12.03 3.86
CA ILE A 346 18.95 -11.41 4.47
C ILE A 346 18.62 -10.96 5.91
N LEU A 347 17.51 -10.25 6.11
CA LEU A 347 17.09 -9.73 7.40
C LEU A 347 16.84 -10.86 8.41
N ARG A 348 16.15 -11.91 8.01
CA ARG A 348 15.92 -13.10 8.85
C ARG A 348 17.21 -13.80 9.28
N GLN A 349 18.20 -13.90 8.39
CA GLN A 349 19.52 -14.45 8.74
C GLN A 349 20.26 -13.57 9.76
N ARG A 350 19.95 -12.29 9.79
CA ARG A 350 20.51 -11.32 10.75
C ARG A 350 19.71 -11.25 12.05
N GLY A 351 18.55 -11.90 12.14
CA GLY A 351 17.69 -11.89 13.31
C GLY A 351 16.76 -10.66 13.40
N VAL A 352 16.51 -9.97 12.25
CA VAL A 352 15.57 -8.84 12.17
C VAL A 352 14.20 -9.34 11.76
#